data_68937f486bf7641217124e6e5423e322
#
_entry.id   68937f486bf7641217124e6e5423e322
#
_cell.length_a   1.000
_cell.length_b   1.000
_cell.length_c   1.000
_cell.angle_alpha   90.00
_cell.angle_beta   90.00
_cell.angle_gamma   90.00
#
_symmetry.space_group_name_H-M   'P 1'
#
loop_
_entity.id
_entity.type
_entity.pdbx_description
1 polymer ?
#
loop_
_entity_poly.entity_id
_entity_poly.type
_entity_poly.pdbx_seq_one_letter_code
_entity_poly.pdbx_strand_id
1 'polypeptide(L)'
;MTVDQPTSAPDAPAPKRASRTGRLIGGLIMTYGYQAVLIVTGIWLTPFYLRHIGQTDYGLWLIGAQLLTYLTLSDFGVVALLPMETAYATGRAGGAEKADDLPRIVGQTTRIVLYQLPIVILIAAGMYLTIPAKWQGLHGPLAVILIGFILGFPLRVLPAVLQGLQDLTFANGLQIVIFFITTTSTVLMVTAGWSLYALAIGWLVSQFIATPVWIYRLMTRFPGVLPRRLPPMVWQSARTQLGKGFWISVAQIAQLLMSNTDLLIGGRIFGPAALVPYSCTGKLPGVLGNQAPILMHTATPALCELKTGESHLRVFQALVALNQAMLTFSGLVFCVVVVVNHWFVDWWVTAKQYGGATLTLVVLTNMIIRHWTTVSSYTVFCFGHQRRISLTNLADGLVTAGSTIVLSLLFGLPGTAAGSIAGACLVSLPCNLVKISRDLDIPIGQLAKDMVFSWAWRFALVAGGCLLLARQWSPSSLPAAAAVSVAVTIVYIAVMLPNVLRAPLGSYVRPMLASFWKPFAALAMRPRPSE
;
A
#
# COMPACT_ATOMS: atom_id res chain seq x y z
N MET A 1 -13.25 74.10 7.36
CA MET A 1 -14.02 72.88 7.54
C MET A 1 -13.07 71.69 7.21
N THR A 2 -12.42 71.20 8.24
CA THR A 2 -11.52 70.05 8.19
C THR A 2 -12.38 68.79 8.43
N VAL A 3 -12.42 67.90 7.44
CA VAL A 3 -13.13 66.61 7.52
C VAL A 3 -12.23 65.63 8.29
N ASP A 4 -12.69 65.21 9.47
CA ASP A 4 -12.08 64.14 10.24
C ASP A 4 -12.20 62.81 9.49
N GLN A 5 -11.06 62.13 9.27
CA GLN A 5 -11.00 60.74 8.83
C GLN A 5 -11.20 59.83 10.06
N PRO A 6 -12.03 58.78 9.96
CA PRO A 6 -12.17 57.80 11.05
C PRO A 6 -10.91 56.96 11.20
N THR A 7 -10.34 56.98 12.40
CA THR A 7 -9.24 56.09 12.82
C THR A 7 -9.65 54.62 12.70
N SER A 8 -8.99 53.89 11.83
CA SER A 8 -9.13 52.43 11.71
C SER A 8 -8.61 51.73 12.96
N ALA A 9 -9.45 50.93 13.60
CA ALA A 9 -9.08 50.04 14.69
C ALA A 9 -7.94 49.08 14.25
N PRO A 10 -7.01 48.73 15.18
CA PRO A 10 -5.92 47.81 14.81
C PRO A 10 -6.46 46.44 14.47
N ASP A 11 -6.11 45.96 13.26
CA ASP A 11 -6.41 44.62 12.77
C ASP A 11 -5.97 43.56 13.79
N ALA A 12 -6.89 42.75 14.26
CA ALA A 12 -6.59 41.55 15.05
C ALA A 12 -5.67 40.63 14.22
N PRO A 13 -4.60 40.08 14.81
CA PRO A 13 -3.66 39.24 14.08
C PRO A 13 -4.39 38.03 13.48
N ALA A 14 -4.42 37.94 12.16
CA ALA A 14 -4.98 36.81 11.44
C ALA A 14 -4.34 35.51 11.95
N PRO A 15 -5.11 34.45 12.22
CA PRO A 15 -4.56 33.20 12.74
C PRO A 15 -3.50 32.69 11.77
N LYS A 16 -2.27 32.45 12.30
CA LYS A 16 -1.12 31.96 11.52
C LYS A 16 -1.52 30.68 10.78
N ARG A 17 -1.80 30.78 9.49
CA ARG A 17 -2.03 29.61 8.62
C ARG A 17 -0.78 28.75 8.69
N ALA A 18 -0.90 27.54 9.24
CA ALA A 18 0.18 26.56 9.24
C ALA A 18 0.76 26.45 7.81
N SER A 19 2.09 26.55 7.69
CA SER A 19 2.76 26.51 6.40
C SER A 19 2.35 25.23 5.63
N ARG A 20 2.28 25.27 4.31
CA ARG A 20 1.98 24.08 3.48
C ARG A 20 2.88 22.91 3.85
N THR A 21 4.15 23.17 4.12
CA THR A 21 5.16 22.20 4.56
C THR A 21 4.82 21.59 5.93
N GLY A 22 4.38 22.39 6.90
CA GLY A 22 3.98 21.87 8.22
C GLY A 22 2.77 20.93 8.17
N ARG A 23 1.79 21.22 7.31
CA ARG A 23 0.62 20.34 7.09
C ARG A 23 1.01 19.03 6.41
N LEU A 24 1.91 19.07 5.43
CA LEU A 24 2.43 17.87 4.76
C LEU A 24 3.22 16.97 5.73
N ILE A 25 4.12 17.55 6.52
CA ILE A 25 4.92 16.80 7.51
C ILE A 25 4.00 16.19 8.57
N GLY A 26 3.03 16.94 9.10
CA GLY A 26 2.05 16.42 10.06
C GLY A 26 1.21 15.28 9.49
N GLY A 27 0.77 15.39 8.23
CA GLY A 27 0.06 14.33 7.52
C GLY A 27 0.91 13.08 7.33
N LEU A 28 2.18 13.22 6.97
CA LEU A 28 3.11 12.08 6.82
C LEU A 28 3.37 11.37 8.15
N ILE A 29 3.65 12.12 9.22
CA ILE A 29 3.87 11.54 10.57
C ILE A 29 2.64 10.75 11.01
N MET A 30 1.43 11.29 10.81
CA MET A 30 0.19 10.59 11.15
C MET A 30 -0.03 9.35 10.29
N THR A 31 0.31 9.39 9.00
CA THR A 31 0.20 8.24 8.10
C THR A 31 1.14 7.10 8.53
N TYR A 32 2.41 7.41 8.81
CA TYR A 32 3.36 6.41 9.32
C TYR A 32 2.99 5.92 10.72
N GLY A 33 2.49 6.80 11.58
CA GLY A 33 1.98 6.43 12.91
C GLY A 33 0.82 5.44 12.82
N TYR A 34 -0.14 5.70 11.94
CA TYR A 34 -1.24 4.78 11.66
C TYR A 34 -0.74 3.43 11.13
N GLN A 35 0.18 3.43 10.17
CA GLN A 35 0.80 2.21 9.65
C GLN A 35 1.48 1.39 10.76
N ALA A 36 2.25 2.04 11.62
CA ALA A 36 2.91 1.38 12.75
C ALA A 36 1.89 0.73 13.70
N VAL A 37 0.81 1.44 14.03
CA VAL A 37 -0.29 0.91 14.85
C VAL A 37 -0.91 -0.33 14.19
N LEU A 38 -1.21 -0.28 12.89
CA LEU A 38 -1.75 -1.42 12.14
C LEU A 38 -0.82 -2.64 12.18
N ILE A 39 0.48 -2.42 12.00
CA ILE A 39 1.49 -3.49 12.00
C ILE A 39 1.57 -4.14 13.38
N VAL A 40 1.77 -3.35 14.43
CA VAL A 40 1.90 -3.85 15.81
C VAL A 40 0.65 -4.59 16.25
N THR A 41 -0.52 -3.98 16.02
CA THR A 41 -1.80 -4.61 16.37
C THR A 41 -2.05 -5.87 15.52
N GLY A 42 -1.73 -5.85 14.22
CA GLY A 42 -1.89 -7.02 13.35
C GLY A 42 -0.97 -8.19 13.73
N ILE A 43 0.23 -7.91 14.28
CA ILE A 43 1.12 -8.93 14.85
C ILE A 43 0.49 -9.52 16.11
N TRP A 44 -0.11 -8.71 16.98
CA TRP A 44 -0.76 -9.19 18.20
C TRP A 44 -2.09 -9.93 17.95
N LEU A 45 -2.92 -9.43 17.01
CA LEU A 45 -4.24 -10.00 16.73
C LEU A 45 -4.20 -11.40 16.10
N THR A 46 -3.22 -11.70 15.27
CA THR A 46 -3.16 -13.00 14.58
C THR A 46 -3.08 -14.18 15.55
N PRO A 47 -2.14 -14.24 16.52
CA PRO A 47 -2.14 -15.32 17.51
C PRO A 47 -3.39 -15.31 18.41
N PHE A 48 -3.94 -14.12 18.71
CA PHE A 48 -5.18 -14.01 19.47
C PHE A 48 -6.35 -14.69 18.72
N TYR A 49 -6.54 -14.41 17.44
CA TYR A 49 -7.60 -15.03 16.65
C TYR A 49 -7.40 -16.54 16.51
N LEU A 50 -6.18 -17.00 16.23
CA LEU A 50 -5.90 -18.43 16.10
C LEU A 50 -6.19 -19.22 17.37
N ARG A 51 -5.99 -18.62 18.54
CA ARG A 51 -6.30 -19.25 19.84
C ARG A 51 -7.79 -19.32 20.15
N HIS A 52 -8.58 -18.31 19.73
CA HIS A 52 -9.98 -18.18 20.14
C HIS A 52 -10.97 -18.67 19.07
N ILE A 53 -10.70 -18.44 17.79
CA ILE A 53 -11.61 -18.85 16.71
C ILE A 53 -11.10 -20.05 15.91
N GLY A 54 -9.83 -20.42 16.07
CA GLY A 54 -9.23 -21.55 15.39
C GLY A 54 -8.75 -21.29 13.97
N GLN A 55 -8.00 -22.26 13.42
CA GLN A 55 -7.31 -22.11 12.15
C GLN A 55 -8.27 -22.03 10.95
N THR A 56 -9.31 -22.87 10.92
CA THR A 56 -10.25 -22.91 9.80
C THR A 56 -11.05 -21.62 9.67
N ASP A 57 -11.59 -21.12 10.78
CA ASP A 57 -12.37 -19.89 10.81
C ASP A 57 -11.52 -18.68 10.51
N TYR A 58 -10.28 -18.62 11.02
CA TYR A 58 -9.36 -17.55 10.65
C TYR A 58 -9.00 -17.59 9.14
N GLY A 59 -8.85 -18.79 8.57
CA GLY A 59 -8.67 -18.95 7.13
C GLY A 59 -9.89 -18.48 6.32
N LEU A 60 -11.11 -18.78 6.79
CA LEU A 60 -12.35 -18.25 6.18
C LEU A 60 -12.41 -16.71 6.25
N TRP A 61 -11.97 -16.13 7.36
CA TRP A 61 -11.86 -14.67 7.48
C TRP A 61 -10.90 -14.07 6.47
N LEU A 62 -9.72 -14.67 6.24
CA LEU A 62 -8.77 -14.22 5.23
C LEU A 62 -9.41 -14.20 3.84
N ILE A 63 -10.20 -15.20 3.49
CA ILE A 63 -10.96 -15.25 2.23
C ILE A 63 -12.01 -14.14 2.20
N GLY A 64 -12.80 -13.99 3.26
CA GLY A 64 -13.85 -12.95 3.36
C GLY A 64 -13.30 -11.55 3.21
N ALA A 65 -12.15 -11.26 3.82
CA ALA A 65 -11.45 -9.98 3.68
C ALA A 65 -11.00 -9.71 2.23
N GLN A 66 -10.56 -10.75 1.51
CA GLN A 66 -10.22 -10.62 0.09
C GLN A 66 -11.46 -10.35 -0.78
N LEU A 67 -12.55 -11.09 -0.55
CA LEU A 67 -13.82 -10.86 -1.25
C LEU A 67 -14.30 -9.41 -1.05
N LEU A 68 -14.23 -8.90 0.18
CA LEU A 68 -14.57 -7.49 0.44
C LEU A 68 -13.68 -6.53 -0.34
N THR A 69 -12.38 -6.82 -0.44
CA THR A 69 -11.43 -5.99 -1.21
C THR A 69 -11.82 -5.94 -2.68
N TYR A 70 -12.20 -7.06 -3.29
CA TYR A 70 -12.72 -7.08 -4.67
C TYR A 70 -14.03 -6.29 -4.81
N LEU A 71 -14.91 -6.35 -3.82
CA LEU A 71 -16.18 -5.60 -3.83
C LEU A 71 -15.95 -4.08 -3.83
N THR A 72 -14.84 -3.59 -3.26
CA THR A 72 -14.52 -2.16 -3.29
C THR A 72 -14.33 -1.58 -4.70
N LEU A 73 -14.05 -2.43 -5.70
CA LEU A 73 -13.92 -2.03 -7.11
C LEU A 73 -15.24 -1.70 -7.80
N SER A 74 -16.36 -2.06 -7.18
CA SER A 74 -17.70 -1.87 -7.78
C SER A 74 -18.12 -0.40 -7.91
N ASP A 75 -17.31 0.56 -7.43
CA ASP A 75 -17.50 1.99 -7.66
C ASP A 75 -17.01 2.48 -9.04
N PHE A 76 -16.44 1.59 -9.85
CA PHE A 76 -15.88 1.91 -11.16
C PHE A 76 -14.96 3.14 -11.14
N GLY A 77 -14.20 3.32 -10.07
CA GLY A 77 -13.22 4.39 -9.90
C GLY A 77 -13.82 5.78 -9.69
N VAL A 78 -15.14 5.91 -9.59
CA VAL A 78 -15.82 7.20 -9.43
C VAL A 78 -15.49 7.84 -8.08
N VAL A 79 -15.51 7.05 -7.00
CA VAL A 79 -15.11 7.54 -5.66
C VAL A 79 -13.62 7.84 -5.60
N ALA A 80 -12.79 7.04 -6.27
CA ALA A 80 -11.34 7.24 -6.32
C ALA A 80 -10.91 8.51 -7.07
N LEU A 81 -11.74 9.02 -8.00
CA LEU A 81 -11.52 10.30 -8.68
C LEU A 81 -11.81 11.52 -7.80
N LEU A 82 -12.74 11.39 -6.85
CA LEU A 82 -13.30 12.51 -6.11
C LEU A 82 -12.25 13.33 -5.33
N PRO A 83 -11.22 12.73 -4.67
CA PRO A 83 -10.15 13.50 -4.02
C PRO A 83 -9.43 14.43 -5.00
N MET A 84 -9.15 13.95 -6.21
CA MET A 84 -8.44 14.72 -7.23
C MET A 84 -9.32 15.86 -7.79
N GLU A 85 -10.58 15.58 -8.11
CA GLU A 85 -11.53 16.60 -8.59
C GLU A 85 -11.79 17.68 -7.52
N THR A 86 -11.91 17.28 -6.25
CA THR A 86 -12.04 18.20 -5.11
C THR A 86 -10.79 19.07 -4.97
N ALA A 87 -9.59 18.49 -5.05
CA ALA A 87 -8.34 19.23 -4.96
C ALA A 87 -8.17 20.22 -6.13
N TYR A 88 -8.58 19.85 -7.34
CA TYR A 88 -8.56 20.77 -8.49
C TYR A 88 -9.55 21.92 -8.35
N ALA A 89 -10.77 21.65 -7.85
CA ALA A 89 -11.76 22.70 -7.63
C ALA A 89 -11.29 23.70 -6.56
N THR A 90 -10.77 23.22 -5.44
CA THR A 90 -10.21 24.06 -4.36
C THR A 90 -8.98 24.83 -4.80
N GLY A 91 -8.11 24.21 -5.59
CA GLY A 91 -6.90 24.85 -6.12
C GLY A 91 -7.21 26.00 -7.07
N ARG A 92 -8.17 25.81 -7.99
CA ARG A 92 -8.63 26.84 -8.93
C ARG A 92 -9.29 28.02 -8.23
N ALA A 93 -10.08 27.76 -7.19
CA ALA A 93 -10.79 28.79 -6.43
C ALA A 93 -9.91 29.51 -5.38
N GLY A 94 -8.70 29.05 -5.13
CA GLY A 94 -7.84 29.59 -4.08
C GLY A 94 -8.26 29.22 -2.64
N GLY A 95 -9.13 28.23 -2.48
CA GLY A 95 -9.56 27.69 -1.19
C GLY A 95 -10.91 27.00 -1.26
N ALA A 96 -11.20 26.15 -0.28
CA ALA A 96 -12.46 25.39 -0.22
C ALA A 96 -13.70 26.30 -0.06
N GLU A 97 -13.56 27.40 0.69
CA GLU A 97 -14.64 28.36 0.96
C GLU A 97 -15.05 29.15 -0.29
N LYS A 98 -14.16 29.25 -1.28
CA LYS A 98 -14.39 30.00 -2.54
C LYS A 98 -14.77 29.08 -3.71
N ALA A 99 -14.83 27.78 -3.49
CA ALA A 99 -15.06 26.80 -4.53
C ALA A 99 -16.55 26.47 -4.67
N ASP A 100 -17.31 27.34 -5.33
CA ASP A 100 -18.77 27.22 -5.55
C ASP A 100 -19.15 25.94 -6.32
N ASP A 101 -18.22 25.34 -7.06
CA ASP A 101 -18.41 24.10 -7.79
C ASP A 101 -18.38 22.83 -6.92
N LEU A 102 -17.84 22.89 -5.69
CA LEU A 102 -17.68 21.72 -4.83
C LEU A 102 -18.99 20.99 -4.51
N PRO A 103 -20.07 21.68 -4.07
CA PRO A 103 -21.35 21.01 -3.78
C PRO A 103 -21.91 20.30 -5.00
N ARG A 104 -21.68 20.87 -6.20
CA ARG A 104 -22.11 20.27 -7.47
C ARG A 104 -21.32 19.01 -7.77
N ILE A 105 -19.97 19.04 -7.65
CA ILE A 105 -19.09 17.90 -7.89
C ILE A 105 -19.44 16.76 -6.92
N VAL A 106 -19.50 17.05 -5.61
CA VAL A 106 -19.84 16.07 -4.57
C VAL A 106 -21.24 15.50 -4.79
N GLY A 107 -22.23 16.35 -5.11
CA GLY A 107 -23.61 15.93 -5.34
C GLY A 107 -23.76 15.06 -6.60
N GLN A 108 -23.09 15.39 -7.69
CA GLN A 108 -23.09 14.56 -8.91
C GLN A 108 -22.44 13.21 -8.67
N THR A 109 -21.28 13.19 -8.01
CA THR A 109 -20.58 11.94 -7.64
C THR A 109 -21.45 11.07 -6.73
N THR A 110 -22.08 11.66 -5.70
CA THR A 110 -23.02 10.94 -4.81
C THR A 110 -24.17 10.33 -5.60
N ARG A 111 -24.73 11.07 -6.55
CA ARG A 111 -25.82 10.56 -7.41
C ARG A 111 -25.37 9.41 -8.30
N ILE A 112 -24.18 9.49 -8.91
CA ILE A 112 -23.61 8.38 -9.68
C ILE A 112 -23.44 7.14 -8.82
N VAL A 113 -22.88 7.29 -7.61
CA VAL A 113 -22.70 6.20 -6.65
C VAL A 113 -24.05 5.57 -6.24
N LEU A 114 -25.09 6.37 -6.06
CA LEU A 114 -26.45 5.86 -5.79
C LEU A 114 -27.00 5.05 -6.99
N TYR A 115 -26.75 5.49 -8.22
CA TYR A 115 -27.15 4.72 -9.42
C TYR A 115 -26.33 3.44 -9.63
N GLN A 116 -25.15 3.34 -9.01
CA GLN A 116 -24.34 2.11 -9.03
C GLN A 116 -24.83 1.06 -8.01
N LEU A 117 -25.65 1.43 -7.01
CA LEU A 117 -26.14 0.51 -5.97
C LEU A 117 -26.76 -0.79 -6.52
N PRO A 118 -27.62 -0.80 -7.54
CA PRO A 118 -28.16 -2.04 -8.10
C PRO A 118 -27.07 -2.97 -8.61
N ILE A 119 -26.02 -2.42 -9.24
CA ILE A 119 -24.88 -3.21 -9.74
C ILE A 119 -24.09 -3.77 -8.56
N VAL A 120 -23.86 -2.98 -7.53
CA VAL A 120 -23.18 -3.43 -6.30
C VAL A 120 -23.95 -4.58 -5.63
N ILE A 121 -25.28 -4.47 -5.56
CA ILE A 121 -26.16 -5.51 -5.02
C ILE A 121 -26.05 -6.79 -5.86
N LEU A 122 -26.07 -6.69 -7.20
CA LEU A 122 -25.92 -7.84 -8.09
C LEU A 122 -24.55 -8.52 -7.92
N ILE A 123 -23.47 -7.73 -7.83
CA ILE A 123 -22.11 -8.27 -7.60
C ILE A 123 -22.06 -8.96 -6.22
N ALA A 124 -22.56 -8.33 -5.18
CA ALA A 124 -22.59 -8.87 -3.82
C ALA A 124 -23.42 -10.16 -3.75
N ALA A 125 -24.60 -10.19 -4.39
CA ALA A 125 -25.43 -11.38 -4.48
C ALA A 125 -24.74 -12.51 -5.27
N GLY A 126 -24.11 -12.19 -6.40
CA GLY A 126 -23.31 -13.14 -7.17
C GLY A 126 -22.16 -13.73 -6.34
N MET A 127 -21.42 -12.89 -5.60
CA MET A 127 -20.37 -13.34 -4.69
C MET A 127 -20.92 -14.27 -3.61
N TYR A 128 -22.05 -13.92 -3.00
CA TYR A 128 -22.69 -14.73 -1.97
C TYR A 128 -23.15 -16.10 -2.50
N LEU A 129 -23.79 -16.14 -3.65
CA LEU A 129 -24.31 -17.35 -4.26
C LEU A 129 -23.21 -18.30 -4.81
N THR A 130 -22.04 -17.76 -5.13
CA THR A 130 -20.91 -18.56 -5.66
C THR A 130 -19.99 -19.12 -4.58
N ILE A 131 -20.29 -18.88 -3.31
CA ILE A 131 -19.50 -19.43 -2.18
C ILE A 131 -19.59 -20.95 -2.20
N PRO A 132 -18.45 -21.67 -2.20
CA PRO A 132 -18.45 -23.12 -2.14
C PRO A 132 -19.08 -23.65 -0.83
N ALA A 133 -19.77 -24.80 -0.90
CA ALA A 133 -20.33 -25.46 0.28
C ALA A 133 -19.27 -25.71 1.40
N LYS A 134 -18.02 -25.95 1.02
CA LYS A 134 -16.90 -26.11 1.98
C LYS A 134 -16.57 -24.84 2.81
N TRP A 135 -17.17 -23.69 2.48
CA TRP A 135 -17.01 -22.42 3.21
C TRP A 135 -18.29 -22.02 3.96
N GLN A 136 -19.13 -22.96 4.35
CA GLN A 136 -20.43 -22.69 5.01
C GLN A 136 -20.30 -21.78 6.23
N GLY A 137 -19.24 -21.92 7.03
CA GLY A 137 -18.99 -21.04 8.18
C GLY A 137 -18.85 -19.55 7.84
N LEU A 138 -18.54 -19.21 6.57
CA LEU A 138 -18.40 -17.84 6.09
C LEU A 138 -19.74 -17.20 5.68
N HIS A 139 -20.80 -17.99 5.34
CA HIS A 139 -22.05 -17.44 4.78
C HIS A 139 -22.69 -16.37 5.66
N GLY A 140 -22.91 -16.65 6.92
CA GLY A 140 -23.53 -15.69 7.85
C GLY A 140 -22.68 -14.42 8.05
N PRO A 141 -21.41 -14.54 8.47
CA PRO A 141 -20.52 -13.39 8.62
C PRO A 141 -20.37 -12.58 7.32
N LEU A 142 -20.26 -13.24 6.16
CA LEU A 142 -20.15 -12.55 4.87
C LEU A 142 -21.45 -11.81 4.51
N ALA A 143 -22.63 -12.39 4.79
CA ALA A 143 -23.89 -11.68 4.59
C ALA A 143 -23.92 -10.36 5.38
N VAL A 144 -23.47 -10.35 6.63
CA VAL A 144 -23.37 -9.14 7.45
C VAL A 144 -22.44 -8.12 6.81
N ILE A 145 -21.27 -8.54 6.31
CA ILE A 145 -20.31 -7.68 5.63
C ILE A 145 -20.90 -7.11 4.33
N LEU A 146 -21.53 -7.95 3.50
CA LEU A 146 -22.09 -7.52 2.22
C LEU A 146 -23.24 -6.53 2.40
N ILE A 147 -24.15 -6.76 3.34
CA ILE A 147 -25.23 -5.84 3.69
C ILE A 147 -24.64 -4.51 4.18
N GLY A 148 -23.68 -4.57 5.10
CA GLY A 148 -23.02 -3.38 5.61
C GLY A 148 -22.25 -2.62 4.53
N PHE A 149 -21.62 -3.32 3.58
CA PHE A 149 -20.96 -2.68 2.44
C PHE A 149 -21.97 -1.96 1.54
N ILE A 150 -23.10 -2.60 1.20
CA ILE A 150 -24.15 -2.00 0.36
C ILE A 150 -24.69 -0.73 1.02
N LEU A 151 -25.01 -0.78 2.33
CA LEU A 151 -25.51 0.38 3.09
C LEU A 151 -24.44 1.48 3.22
N GLY A 152 -23.17 1.10 3.41
CA GLY A 152 -22.03 2.00 3.52
C GLY A 152 -21.52 2.55 2.18
N PHE A 153 -21.92 1.95 1.06
CA PHE A 153 -21.37 2.27 -0.26
C PHE A 153 -21.50 3.77 -0.65
N PRO A 154 -22.66 4.43 -0.49
CA PRO A 154 -22.79 5.87 -0.75
C PRO A 154 -21.97 6.74 0.22
N LEU A 155 -21.73 6.27 1.43
CA LEU A 155 -21.03 7.01 2.47
C LEU A 155 -19.52 7.14 2.21
N ARG A 156 -18.96 6.31 1.30
CA ARG A 156 -17.55 6.36 0.86
C ARG A 156 -17.18 7.71 0.21
N VAL A 157 -18.14 8.46 -0.26
CA VAL A 157 -17.94 9.81 -0.80
C VAL A 157 -17.38 10.76 0.28
N LEU A 158 -17.81 10.64 1.54
CA LEU A 158 -17.41 11.55 2.62
C LEU A 158 -15.89 11.57 2.90
N PRO A 159 -15.24 10.44 3.20
CA PRO A 159 -13.78 10.42 3.39
C PRO A 159 -13.03 10.82 2.11
N ALA A 160 -13.53 10.50 0.92
CA ALA A 160 -12.92 10.90 -0.33
C ALA A 160 -12.88 12.43 -0.52
N VAL A 161 -13.97 13.12 -0.16
CA VAL A 161 -14.02 14.61 -0.16
C VAL A 161 -13.01 15.18 0.83
N LEU A 162 -12.94 14.68 2.07
CA LEU A 162 -11.98 15.17 3.08
C LEU A 162 -10.53 14.96 2.65
N GLN A 163 -10.23 13.84 1.99
CA GLN A 163 -8.92 13.58 1.41
C GLN A 163 -8.58 14.63 0.33
N GLY A 164 -9.53 14.98 -0.53
CA GLY A 164 -9.36 16.02 -1.55
C GLY A 164 -9.20 17.43 -0.97
N LEU A 165 -9.82 17.71 0.18
CA LEU A 165 -9.64 18.95 0.95
C LEU A 165 -8.32 19.00 1.74
N GLN A 166 -7.50 17.94 1.64
CA GLN A 166 -6.19 17.79 2.31
C GLN A 166 -6.27 17.86 3.86
N ASP A 167 -7.40 17.48 4.46
CA ASP A 167 -7.53 17.36 5.92
C ASP A 167 -7.04 15.99 6.42
N LEU A 168 -5.84 15.60 5.95
CA LEU A 168 -5.24 14.28 6.18
C LEU A 168 -4.92 14.01 7.65
N THR A 169 -4.54 15.04 8.39
CA THR A 169 -4.23 14.91 9.82
C THR A 169 -5.45 14.47 10.61
N PHE A 170 -6.61 15.10 10.35
CA PHE A 170 -7.87 14.70 10.97
C PHE A 170 -8.31 13.32 10.50
N ALA A 171 -8.26 13.08 9.18
CA ALA A 171 -8.68 11.80 8.59
C ALA A 171 -7.89 10.62 9.18
N ASN A 172 -6.57 10.70 9.21
CA ASN A 172 -5.70 9.66 9.76
C ASN A 172 -5.82 9.53 11.29
N GLY A 173 -5.97 10.65 12.01
CA GLY A 173 -6.21 10.64 13.45
C GLY A 173 -7.52 9.93 13.81
N LEU A 174 -8.60 10.22 13.09
CA LEU A 174 -9.89 9.54 13.26
C LEU A 174 -9.77 8.05 12.94
N GLN A 175 -9.04 7.66 11.88
CA GLN A 175 -8.81 6.27 11.55
C GLN A 175 -8.12 5.50 12.68
N ILE A 176 -7.16 6.12 13.37
CA ILE A 176 -6.50 5.52 14.55
C ILE A 176 -7.52 5.27 15.67
N VAL A 177 -8.35 6.26 15.98
CA VAL A 177 -9.38 6.13 17.04
C VAL A 177 -10.38 5.03 16.70
N ILE A 178 -10.90 5.04 15.47
CA ILE A 178 -11.86 4.03 14.99
C ILE A 178 -11.22 2.64 15.02
N PHE A 179 -9.97 2.52 14.60
CA PHE A 179 -9.23 1.27 14.64
C PHE A 179 -9.14 0.69 16.05
N PHE A 180 -8.84 1.52 17.05
CA PHE A 180 -8.81 1.05 18.45
C PHE A 180 -10.20 0.63 18.95
N ILE A 181 -11.24 1.43 18.68
CA ILE A 181 -12.63 1.08 19.06
C ILE A 181 -13.04 -0.23 18.41
N THR A 182 -12.80 -0.39 17.12
CA THR A 182 -13.13 -1.59 16.36
C THR A 182 -12.38 -2.80 16.87
N THR A 183 -11.06 -2.66 17.07
CA THR A 183 -10.22 -3.74 17.57
C THR A 183 -10.66 -4.19 18.96
N THR A 184 -10.91 -3.26 19.88
CA THR A 184 -11.39 -3.55 21.22
C THR A 184 -12.76 -4.24 21.18
N SER A 185 -13.71 -3.72 20.39
CA SER A 185 -15.02 -4.35 20.23
C SER A 185 -14.91 -5.76 19.66
N THR A 186 -14.07 -5.96 18.64
CA THR A 186 -13.85 -7.28 18.03
C THR A 186 -13.25 -8.25 19.04
N VAL A 187 -12.25 -7.83 19.82
CA VAL A 187 -11.62 -8.68 20.86
C VAL A 187 -12.65 -9.09 21.91
N LEU A 188 -13.47 -8.15 22.40
CA LEU A 188 -14.53 -8.43 23.37
C LEU A 188 -15.58 -9.40 22.81
N MET A 189 -16.00 -9.25 21.57
CA MET A 189 -16.94 -10.16 20.93
C MET A 189 -16.35 -11.54 20.69
N VAL A 190 -15.08 -11.64 20.29
CA VAL A 190 -14.38 -12.92 20.12
C VAL A 190 -14.28 -13.65 21.46
N THR A 191 -13.91 -12.97 22.55
CA THR A 191 -13.87 -13.57 23.89
C THR A 191 -15.26 -13.98 24.40
N ALA A 192 -16.33 -13.31 23.92
CA ALA A 192 -17.72 -13.69 24.19
C ALA A 192 -18.21 -14.86 23.31
N GLY A 193 -17.37 -15.46 22.45
CA GLY A 193 -17.69 -16.63 21.64
C GLY A 193 -18.39 -16.35 20.30
N TRP A 194 -18.39 -15.10 19.81
CA TRP A 194 -19.06 -14.75 18.55
C TRP A 194 -18.29 -15.17 17.29
N SER A 195 -17.10 -15.77 17.42
CA SER A 195 -16.27 -16.30 16.32
C SER A 195 -16.16 -15.31 15.14
N LEU A 196 -16.42 -15.75 13.91
CA LEU A 196 -16.34 -14.93 12.67
C LEU A 196 -17.30 -13.74 12.65
N TYR A 197 -18.45 -13.84 13.34
CA TYR A 197 -19.37 -12.70 13.44
C TYR A 197 -18.75 -11.51 14.15
N ALA A 198 -17.88 -11.74 15.13
CA ALA A 198 -17.16 -10.65 15.81
C ALA A 198 -16.31 -9.81 14.84
N LEU A 199 -15.66 -10.47 13.89
CA LEU A 199 -14.83 -9.79 12.87
C LEU A 199 -15.70 -9.04 11.86
N ALA A 200 -16.81 -9.64 11.43
CA ALA A 200 -17.76 -9.03 10.51
C ALA A 200 -18.44 -7.78 11.13
N ILE A 201 -18.93 -7.89 12.35
CA ILE A 201 -19.57 -6.79 13.07
C ILE A 201 -18.57 -5.72 13.44
N GLY A 202 -17.35 -6.09 13.86
CA GLY A 202 -16.28 -5.12 14.11
C GLY A 202 -15.98 -4.25 12.89
N TRP A 203 -15.90 -4.86 11.70
CA TRP A 203 -15.75 -4.11 10.44
C TRP A 203 -16.96 -3.19 10.19
N LEU A 204 -18.17 -3.68 10.36
CA LEU A 204 -19.41 -2.90 10.21
C LEU A 204 -19.43 -1.68 11.15
N VAL A 205 -19.11 -1.88 12.41
CA VAL A 205 -19.04 -0.83 13.43
C VAL A 205 -18.07 0.27 13.01
N SER A 206 -16.91 -0.08 12.43
CA SER A 206 -15.95 0.92 11.94
C SER A 206 -16.54 1.84 10.87
N GLN A 207 -17.34 1.30 9.97
CA GLN A 207 -17.95 2.07 8.87
C GLN A 207 -19.00 3.06 9.38
N PHE A 208 -19.84 2.60 10.31
CA PHE A 208 -20.96 3.42 10.80
C PHE A 208 -20.57 4.44 11.87
N ILE A 209 -19.59 4.14 12.73
CA ILE A 209 -19.07 5.13 13.69
C ILE A 209 -18.32 6.26 12.97
N ALA A 210 -17.59 5.97 11.90
CA ALA A 210 -16.87 6.98 11.14
C ALA A 210 -17.79 7.99 10.48
N THR A 211 -18.93 7.54 9.97
CA THR A 211 -19.83 8.36 9.13
C THR A 211 -20.33 9.64 9.80
N PRO A 212 -20.91 9.62 11.03
CA PRO A 212 -21.34 10.84 11.69
C PRO A 212 -20.19 11.84 11.91
N VAL A 213 -19.01 11.33 12.22
CA VAL A 213 -17.82 12.17 12.47
C VAL A 213 -17.35 12.82 11.17
N TRP A 214 -17.39 12.10 10.03
CA TRP A 214 -17.11 12.67 8.71
C TRP A 214 -18.09 13.78 8.36
N ILE A 215 -19.39 13.54 8.56
CA ILE A 215 -20.45 14.52 8.29
C ILE A 215 -20.25 15.76 9.18
N TYR A 216 -20.08 15.57 10.48
CA TYR A 216 -19.83 16.65 11.43
C TYR A 216 -18.63 17.50 11.02
N ARG A 217 -17.50 16.87 10.67
CA ARG A 217 -16.30 17.57 10.22
C ARG A 217 -16.52 18.39 8.96
N LEU A 218 -17.20 17.82 7.97
CA LEU A 218 -17.51 18.52 6.72
C LEU A 218 -18.44 19.71 6.96
N MET A 219 -19.45 19.56 7.81
CA MET A 219 -20.41 20.63 8.11
C MET A 219 -19.81 21.78 8.92
N THR A 220 -18.88 21.47 9.85
CA THR A 220 -18.29 22.49 10.76
C THR A 220 -17.06 23.17 10.17
N ARG A 221 -16.18 22.42 9.51
CA ARG A 221 -14.89 22.95 9.02
C ARG A 221 -14.96 23.42 7.57
N PHE A 222 -15.85 22.84 6.77
CA PHE A 222 -16.00 23.12 5.35
C PHE A 222 -17.48 23.36 5.00
N PRO A 223 -18.09 24.42 5.56
CA PRO A 223 -19.49 24.73 5.31
C PRO A 223 -19.71 24.98 3.80
N GLY A 224 -20.79 24.41 3.28
CA GLY A 224 -21.12 24.56 1.85
C GLY A 224 -20.56 23.48 0.92
N VAL A 225 -19.66 22.59 1.35
CA VAL A 225 -19.12 21.51 0.50
C VAL A 225 -20.16 20.41 0.26
N LEU A 226 -20.97 20.09 1.26
CA LEU A 226 -22.04 19.12 1.10
C LEU A 226 -23.24 19.75 0.40
N PRO A 227 -23.80 19.13 -0.63
CA PRO A 227 -24.98 19.65 -1.33
C PRO A 227 -26.22 19.55 -0.44
N ARG A 228 -26.99 20.65 -0.29
CA ARG A 228 -28.26 20.63 0.41
C ARG A 228 -29.32 19.79 -0.30
N ARG A 229 -29.26 19.72 -1.63
CA ARG A 229 -30.08 18.86 -2.49
C ARG A 229 -29.17 18.24 -3.55
N LEU A 230 -29.40 16.99 -3.89
CA LEU A 230 -28.65 16.32 -4.95
C LEU A 230 -28.98 17.01 -6.29
N PRO A 231 -27.96 17.56 -7.01
CA PRO A 231 -28.19 18.23 -8.27
C PRO A 231 -28.74 17.24 -9.32
N PRO A 232 -29.50 17.72 -10.33
CA PRO A 232 -29.96 16.85 -11.40
C PRO A 232 -28.77 16.19 -12.11
N MET A 233 -28.99 14.97 -12.61
CA MET A 233 -27.96 14.23 -13.33
C MET A 233 -27.67 14.92 -14.66
N VAL A 234 -26.46 15.38 -14.86
CA VAL A 234 -25.99 15.85 -16.15
C VAL A 234 -25.25 14.69 -16.83
N TRP A 235 -25.91 14.03 -17.77
CA TRP A 235 -25.41 12.82 -18.43
C TRP A 235 -24.03 12.99 -19.05
N GLN A 236 -23.74 14.15 -19.65
CA GLN A 236 -22.45 14.46 -20.23
C GLN A 236 -21.33 14.48 -19.16
N SER A 237 -21.59 15.07 -17.99
CA SER A 237 -20.65 15.08 -16.86
C SER A 237 -20.44 13.66 -16.31
N ALA A 238 -21.52 12.90 -16.15
CA ALA A 238 -21.45 11.51 -15.68
C ALA A 238 -20.64 10.62 -16.62
N ARG A 239 -20.86 10.72 -17.94
CA ARG A 239 -20.10 9.98 -18.95
C ARG A 239 -18.59 10.32 -18.89
N THR A 240 -18.26 11.58 -18.67
CA THR A 240 -16.86 12.01 -18.52
C THR A 240 -16.23 11.45 -17.25
N GLN A 241 -16.93 11.49 -16.11
CA GLN A 241 -16.46 10.92 -14.85
C GLN A 241 -16.32 9.40 -14.93
N LEU A 242 -17.31 8.70 -15.48
CA LEU A 242 -17.24 7.25 -15.70
C LEU A 242 -16.09 6.86 -16.65
N GLY A 243 -15.86 7.64 -17.71
CA GLY A 243 -14.75 7.39 -18.64
C GLY A 243 -13.38 7.55 -17.99
N LYS A 244 -13.20 8.54 -17.11
CA LYS A 244 -11.96 8.69 -16.31
C LYS A 244 -11.87 7.60 -15.24
N GLY A 245 -12.97 7.32 -14.54
CA GLY A 245 -13.07 6.29 -13.51
C GLY A 245 -12.74 4.90 -14.04
N PHE A 246 -13.19 4.58 -15.26
CA PHE A 246 -12.92 3.30 -15.90
C PHE A 246 -11.42 2.95 -15.95
N TRP A 247 -10.57 3.87 -16.35
CA TRP A 247 -9.12 3.62 -16.39
C TRP A 247 -8.51 3.44 -15.00
N ILE A 248 -9.05 4.14 -13.99
CA ILE A 248 -8.65 3.95 -12.59
C ILE A 248 -9.07 2.55 -12.13
N SER A 249 -10.30 2.13 -12.45
CA SER A 249 -10.78 0.78 -12.13
C SER A 249 -9.95 -0.30 -12.78
N VAL A 250 -9.58 -0.15 -14.05
CA VAL A 250 -8.69 -1.08 -14.74
C VAL A 250 -7.37 -1.22 -14.00
N ALA A 251 -6.77 -0.10 -13.57
CA ALA A 251 -5.53 -0.12 -12.79
C ALA A 251 -5.72 -0.78 -11.41
N GLN A 252 -6.84 -0.53 -10.73
CA GLN A 252 -7.16 -1.14 -9.44
C GLN A 252 -7.41 -2.65 -9.57
N ILE A 253 -8.17 -3.09 -10.58
CA ILE A 253 -8.39 -4.51 -10.89
C ILE A 253 -7.05 -5.20 -11.14
N ALA A 254 -6.20 -4.60 -11.98
CA ALA A 254 -4.86 -5.12 -12.26
C ALA A 254 -4.06 -5.30 -10.96
N GLN A 255 -4.05 -4.28 -10.10
CA GLN A 255 -3.35 -4.32 -8.82
C GLN A 255 -3.89 -5.43 -7.90
N LEU A 256 -5.20 -5.61 -7.83
CA LEU A 256 -5.79 -6.68 -7.02
C LEU A 256 -5.49 -8.08 -7.58
N LEU A 257 -5.52 -8.24 -8.89
CA LEU A 257 -5.14 -9.50 -9.53
C LEU A 257 -3.67 -9.87 -9.24
N MET A 258 -2.77 -8.89 -9.24
CA MET A 258 -1.36 -9.12 -8.95
C MET A 258 -1.06 -9.41 -7.47
N SER A 259 -1.86 -8.86 -6.52
CA SER A 259 -1.47 -8.82 -5.11
C SER A 259 -2.39 -9.60 -4.17
N ASN A 260 -3.62 -9.93 -4.58
CA ASN A 260 -4.64 -10.45 -3.67
C ASN A 260 -5.39 -11.69 -4.18
N THR A 261 -5.06 -12.17 -5.38
CA THR A 261 -5.75 -13.33 -5.98
C THR A 261 -5.25 -14.66 -5.40
N ASP A 262 -4.04 -14.69 -4.90
CA ASP A 262 -3.36 -15.85 -4.34
C ASP A 262 -4.14 -16.49 -3.17
N LEU A 263 -4.65 -15.69 -2.23
CA LEU A 263 -5.45 -16.19 -1.12
C LEU A 263 -6.79 -16.80 -1.57
N LEU A 264 -7.46 -16.21 -2.58
CA LEU A 264 -8.72 -16.75 -3.09
C LEU A 264 -8.50 -18.08 -3.81
N ILE A 265 -7.48 -18.14 -4.68
CA ILE A 265 -7.12 -19.35 -5.43
C ILE A 265 -6.64 -20.43 -4.47
N GLY A 266 -5.72 -20.11 -3.56
CA GLY A 266 -5.23 -21.05 -2.54
C GLY A 266 -6.35 -21.58 -1.64
N GLY A 267 -7.28 -20.72 -1.20
CA GLY A 267 -8.45 -21.12 -0.43
C GLY A 267 -9.40 -22.04 -1.19
N ARG A 268 -9.53 -21.84 -2.50
CA ARG A 268 -10.36 -22.70 -3.37
C ARG A 268 -9.73 -24.08 -3.55
N ILE A 269 -8.41 -24.15 -3.76
CA ILE A 269 -7.67 -25.38 -4.05
C ILE A 269 -7.40 -26.17 -2.77
N PHE A 270 -6.79 -25.55 -1.75
CA PHE A 270 -6.29 -26.25 -0.54
C PHE A 270 -7.24 -26.15 0.66
N GLY A 271 -8.23 -25.29 0.58
CA GLY A 271 -9.14 -25.00 1.69
C GLY A 271 -8.66 -23.86 2.61
N PRO A 272 -9.56 -23.33 3.46
CA PRO A 272 -9.29 -22.16 4.30
C PRO A 272 -8.16 -22.36 5.29
N ALA A 273 -8.07 -23.52 5.94
CA ALA A 273 -7.07 -23.82 6.94
C ALA A 273 -5.63 -23.74 6.41
N ALA A 274 -5.41 -24.09 5.12
CA ALA A 274 -4.10 -24.03 4.48
C ALA A 274 -3.60 -22.60 4.22
N LEU A 275 -4.51 -21.61 4.20
CA LEU A 275 -4.14 -20.21 4.01
C LEU A 275 -3.46 -19.60 5.23
N VAL A 276 -3.66 -20.18 6.42
CA VAL A 276 -3.07 -19.63 7.64
C VAL A 276 -1.55 -19.78 7.65
N PRO A 277 -0.96 -20.97 7.39
CA PRO A 277 0.48 -21.11 7.21
C PRO A 277 1.03 -20.23 6.09
N TYR A 278 0.30 -20.11 4.98
CA TYR A 278 0.67 -19.21 3.87
C TYR A 278 0.78 -17.75 4.34
N SER A 279 -0.27 -17.23 4.98
CA SER A 279 -0.34 -15.86 5.48
C SER A 279 0.67 -15.59 6.60
N CYS A 280 0.85 -16.52 7.54
CA CYS A 280 1.82 -16.36 8.64
C CYS A 280 3.26 -16.35 8.12
N THR A 281 3.61 -17.22 7.18
CA THR A 281 4.94 -17.26 6.56
C THR A 281 5.25 -15.99 5.77
N GLY A 282 4.24 -15.44 5.07
CA GLY A 282 4.34 -14.19 4.31
C GLY A 282 4.28 -12.92 5.16
N LYS A 283 4.00 -13.00 6.48
CA LYS A 283 3.78 -11.80 7.31
C LYS A 283 5.01 -10.92 7.42
N LEU A 284 6.15 -11.49 7.81
CA LEU A 284 7.39 -10.74 7.97
C LEU A 284 7.93 -10.19 6.65
N PRO A 285 8.02 -11.00 5.55
CA PRO A 285 8.30 -10.47 4.22
C PRO A 285 7.40 -9.32 3.79
N GLY A 286 6.08 -9.44 4.02
CA GLY A 286 5.09 -8.43 3.65
C GLY A 286 5.25 -7.12 4.43
N VAL A 287 5.41 -7.19 5.74
CA VAL A 287 5.58 -6.00 6.59
C VAL A 287 6.85 -5.24 6.22
N LEU A 288 7.98 -5.93 6.08
CA LEU A 288 9.27 -5.31 5.76
C LEU A 288 9.33 -4.89 4.29
N GLY A 289 8.87 -5.74 3.37
CA GLY A 289 8.91 -5.49 1.94
C GLY A 289 8.07 -4.27 1.53
N ASN A 290 6.91 -4.06 2.13
CA ASN A 290 6.03 -2.92 1.81
C ASN A 290 6.64 -1.54 2.12
N GLN A 291 7.79 -1.46 2.79
CA GLN A 291 8.48 -0.19 3.03
C GLN A 291 9.23 0.31 1.78
N ALA A 292 9.74 -0.60 0.94
CA ALA A 292 10.53 -0.23 -0.24
C ALA A 292 9.74 0.59 -1.29
N PRO A 293 8.50 0.26 -1.68
CA PRO A 293 7.72 1.04 -2.65
C PRO A 293 7.48 2.50 -2.25
N ILE A 294 7.55 2.84 -0.97
CA ILE A 294 7.40 4.22 -0.48
C ILE A 294 8.48 5.12 -1.09
N LEU A 295 9.70 4.59 -1.29
CA LEU A 295 10.77 5.31 -1.96
C LEU A 295 10.35 5.77 -3.37
N MET A 296 9.64 4.92 -4.12
CA MET A 296 9.18 5.27 -5.47
C MET A 296 8.08 6.33 -5.44
N HIS A 297 7.13 6.24 -4.49
CA HIS A 297 6.10 7.26 -4.35
C HIS A 297 6.69 8.66 -4.07
N THR A 298 7.74 8.73 -3.25
CA THR A 298 8.42 10.00 -2.93
C THR A 298 9.31 10.50 -4.06
N ALA A 299 9.94 9.61 -4.83
CA ALA A 299 10.83 9.96 -5.94
C ALA A 299 10.09 10.27 -7.25
N THR A 300 8.84 9.84 -7.41
CA THR A 300 8.06 10.00 -8.65
C THR A 300 7.97 11.45 -9.15
N PRO A 301 7.65 12.48 -8.32
CA PRO A 301 7.59 13.86 -8.80
C PRO A 301 8.94 14.34 -9.36
N ALA A 302 10.04 14.04 -8.65
CA ALA A 302 11.38 14.42 -9.09
C ALA A 302 11.77 13.71 -10.41
N LEU A 303 11.39 12.43 -10.56
CA LEU A 303 11.65 11.69 -11.80
C LEU A 303 10.84 12.25 -12.99
N CYS A 304 9.60 12.69 -12.77
CA CYS A 304 8.79 13.35 -13.78
C CYS A 304 9.38 14.71 -14.21
N GLU A 305 9.92 15.47 -13.25
CA GLU A 305 10.58 16.76 -13.51
C GLU A 305 11.87 16.58 -14.31
N LEU A 306 12.70 15.61 -13.94
CA LEU A 306 13.92 15.28 -14.67
C LEU A 306 13.67 14.96 -16.15
N LYS A 307 12.56 14.32 -16.49
CA LYS A 307 12.23 14.03 -17.89
C LYS A 307 12.00 15.29 -18.73
N THR A 308 11.44 16.34 -18.15
CA THR A 308 11.07 17.55 -18.90
C THR A 308 12.22 18.53 -19.10
N GLY A 309 13.24 18.49 -18.23
CA GLY A 309 14.32 19.48 -18.21
C GLY A 309 15.73 18.96 -18.45
N GLU A 310 15.95 17.62 -18.46
CA GLU A 310 17.29 17.05 -18.41
C GLU A 310 17.60 16.09 -19.57
N SER A 311 18.89 15.78 -19.75
CA SER A 311 19.35 14.82 -20.75
C SER A 311 18.90 13.38 -20.43
N HIS A 312 18.72 12.54 -21.47
CA HIS A 312 18.40 11.11 -21.35
C HIS A 312 19.37 10.37 -20.41
N LEU A 313 20.64 10.78 -20.40
CA LEU A 313 21.67 10.19 -19.54
C LEU A 313 21.39 10.42 -18.04
N ARG A 314 20.96 11.62 -17.64
CA ARG A 314 20.62 11.91 -16.24
C ARG A 314 19.37 11.18 -15.79
N VAL A 315 18.36 11.09 -16.65
CA VAL A 315 17.16 10.29 -16.40
C VAL A 315 17.52 8.82 -16.20
N PHE A 316 18.39 8.28 -17.06
CA PHE A 316 18.90 6.91 -16.94
C PHE A 316 19.67 6.69 -15.64
N GLN A 317 20.58 7.60 -15.28
CA GLN A 317 21.31 7.51 -14.01
C GLN A 317 20.40 7.54 -12.78
N ALA A 318 19.38 8.38 -12.78
CA ALA A 318 18.38 8.43 -11.71
C ALA A 318 17.57 7.12 -11.61
N LEU A 319 17.16 6.57 -12.77
CA LEU A 319 16.47 5.28 -12.83
C LEU A 319 17.32 4.15 -12.27
N VAL A 320 18.59 4.05 -12.69
CA VAL A 320 19.51 3.01 -12.19
C VAL A 320 19.76 3.20 -10.69
N ALA A 321 19.93 4.42 -10.20
CA ALA A 321 20.10 4.71 -8.78
C ALA A 321 18.90 4.27 -7.94
N LEU A 322 17.68 4.63 -8.37
CA LEU A 322 16.44 4.23 -7.70
C LEU A 322 16.26 2.71 -7.68
N ASN A 323 16.56 2.04 -8.81
CA ASN A 323 16.49 0.58 -8.88
C ASN A 323 17.52 -0.09 -7.97
N GLN A 324 18.75 0.39 -7.95
CA GLN A 324 19.80 -0.12 -7.06
C GLN A 324 19.45 0.10 -5.59
N ALA A 325 18.88 1.25 -5.22
CA ALA A 325 18.41 1.51 -3.86
C ALA A 325 17.30 0.52 -3.46
N MET A 326 16.30 0.34 -4.33
CA MET A 326 15.18 -0.58 -4.12
C MET A 326 15.66 -2.04 -3.95
N LEU A 327 16.51 -2.52 -4.86
CA LEU A 327 17.05 -3.87 -4.82
C LEU A 327 18.00 -4.08 -3.62
N THR A 328 18.77 -3.06 -3.22
CA THR A 328 19.62 -3.13 -2.02
C THR A 328 18.77 -3.29 -0.77
N PHE A 329 17.69 -2.53 -0.64
CA PHE A 329 16.77 -2.70 0.48
C PHE A 329 16.08 -4.07 0.46
N SER A 330 15.58 -4.50 -0.71
CA SER A 330 14.90 -5.79 -0.87
C SER A 330 15.80 -6.97 -0.57
N GLY A 331 17.06 -6.89 -0.99
CA GLY A 331 18.07 -7.92 -0.71
C GLY A 331 18.42 -7.99 0.78
N LEU A 332 18.45 -6.85 1.49
CA LEU A 332 18.60 -6.83 2.94
C LEU A 332 17.44 -7.57 3.63
N VAL A 333 16.21 -7.22 3.26
CA VAL A 333 15.02 -7.90 3.80
C VAL A 333 15.07 -9.40 3.51
N PHE A 334 15.45 -9.80 2.28
CA PHE A 334 15.61 -11.21 1.93
C PHE A 334 16.62 -11.90 2.86
N CYS A 335 17.82 -11.36 3.03
CA CYS A 335 18.88 -11.97 3.82
C CYS A 335 18.51 -12.10 5.30
N VAL A 336 17.89 -11.09 5.89
CA VAL A 336 17.44 -11.13 7.28
C VAL A 336 16.30 -12.14 7.44
N VAL A 337 15.27 -12.03 6.60
CA VAL A 337 14.06 -12.85 6.75
C VAL A 337 14.32 -14.32 6.49
N VAL A 338 15.17 -14.68 5.51
CA VAL A 338 15.46 -16.09 5.25
C VAL A 338 16.05 -16.81 6.45
N VAL A 339 16.81 -16.10 7.30
CA VAL A 339 17.42 -16.66 8.51
C VAL A 339 16.44 -16.74 9.68
N VAL A 340 15.58 -15.73 9.84
CA VAL A 340 14.77 -15.62 11.06
C VAL A 340 13.30 -16.04 10.90
N ASN A 341 12.79 -16.19 9.67
CA ASN A 341 11.34 -16.36 9.44
C ASN A 341 10.76 -17.63 10.08
N HIS A 342 11.49 -18.76 10.04
CA HIS A 342 11.04 -19.99 10.67
C HIS A 342 10.86 -19.80 12.18
N TRP A 343 11.90 -19.30 12.85
CA TRP A 343 11.87 -18.99 14.27
C TRP A 343 10.80 -17.94 14.61
N PHE A 344 10.67 -16.90 13.79
CA PHE A 344 9.68 -15.83 13.99
C PHE A 344 8.26 -16.39 14.00
N VAL A 345 7.90 -17.24 13.02
CA VAL A 345 6.54 -17.80 12.94
C VAL A 345 6.29 -18.77 14.11
N ASP A 346 7.27 -19.59 14.48
CA ASP A 346 7.17 -20.49 15.63
C ASP A 346 6.96 -19.72 16.95
N TRP A 347 7.80 -18.74 17.21
CA TRP A 347 7.70 -17.88 18.39
C TRP A 347 6.39 -17.06 18.41
N TRP A 348 6.02 -16.54 17.24
CA TRP A 348 4.87 -15.61 17.13
C TRP A 348 3.53 -16.33 17.22
N VAL A 349 3.38 -17.48 16.57
CA VAL A 349 2.11 -18.22 16.49
C VAL A 349 2.29 -19.65 16.98
N THR A 350 2.88 -20.52 16.19
CA THR A 350 3.36 -21.89 16.48
C THR A 350 4.10 -22.42 15.24
N ALA A 351 4.97 -23.44 15.42
CA ALA A 351 5.67 -24.10 14.32
C ALA A 351 4.73 -24.68 13.24
N LYS A 352 3.53 -25.11 13.63
CA LYS A 352 2.50 -25.66 12.70
C LYS A 352 2.03 -24.64 11.67
N GLN A 353 2.18 -23.34 11.94
CA GLN A 353 1.77 -22.27 11.05
C GLN A 353 2.92 -21.77 10.14
N TYR A 354 4.03 -22.47 10.11
CA TYR A 354 5.11 -22.20 9.16
C TYR A 354 4.91 -23.01 7.88
N GLY A 355 4.72 -22.31 6.76
CA GLY A 355 4.47 -22.92 5.44
C GLY A 355 5.71 -23.49 4.74
N GLY A 356 6.85 -23.49 5.43
CA GLY A 356 8.10 -24.09 4.96
C GLY A 356 9.09 -23.13 4.31
N ALA A 357 10.34 -23.61 4.21
CA ALA A 357 11.45 -22.83 3.65
C ALA A 357 11.23 -22.50 2.16
N THR A 358 10.67 -23.42 1.39
CA THR A 358 10.37 -23.20 -0.05
C THR A 358 9.38 -22.05 -0.23
N LEU A 359 8.29 -22.00 0.57
CA LEU A 359 7.33 -20.90 0.52
C LEU A 359 8.01 -19.57 0.90
N THR A 360 8.83 -19.56 1.96
CA THR A 360 9.60 -18.37 2.36
C THR A 360 10.47 -17.85 1.21
N LEU A 361 11.20 -18.74 0.53
CA LEU A 361 12.07 -18.37 -0.60
C LEU A 361 11.28 -17.84 -1.78
N VAL A 362 10.16 -18.46 -2.13
CA VAL A 362 9.31 -18.01 -3.25
C VAL A 362 8.72 -16.63 -2.94
N VAL A 363 8.21 -16.41 -1.73
CA VAL A 363 7.65 -15.11 -1.32
C VAL A 363 8.73 -14.02 -1.34
N LEU A 364 9.93 -14.28 -0.85
CA LEU A 364 11.03 -13.33 -0.86
C LEU A 364 11.56 -13.04 -2.28
N THR A 365 11.62 -14.06 -3.14
CA THR A 365 11.98 -13.89 -4.55
C THR A 365 10.92 -13.06 -5.29
N ASN A 366 9.64 -13.35 -5.05
CA ASN A 366 8.53 -12.56 -5.58
C ASN A 366 8.66 -11.09 -5.15
N MET A 367 8.96 -10.82 -3.90
CA MET A 367 9.17 -9.46 -3.39
C MET A 367 10.26 -8.72 -4.18
N ILE A 368 11.43 -9.31 -4.40
CA ILE A 368 12.53 -8.70 -5.15
C ILE A 368 12.10 -8.39 -6.59
N ILE A 369 11.48 -9.37 -7.28
CA ILE A 369 11.05 -9.21 -8.66
C ILE A 369 9.98 -8.14 -8.77
N ARG A 370 9.00 -8.11 -7.87
CA ARG A 370 7.94 -7.09 -7.83
C ARG A 370 8.50 -5.70 -7.53
N HIS A 371 9.52 -5.57 -6.70
CA HIS A 371 10.18 -4.29 -6.46
C HIS A 371 10.88 -3.76 -7.71
N TRP A 372 11.58 -4.62 -8.45
CA TRP A 372 12.16 -4.25 -9.75
C TRP A 372 11.09 -3.84 -10.76
N THR A 373 9.99 -4.61 -10.84
CA THR A 373 8.83 -4.28 -11.67
C THR A 373 8.24 -2.92 -11.28
N THR A 374 8.14 -2.62 -9.99
CA THR A 374 7.63 -1.35 -9.47
C THR A 374 8.45 -0.18 -9.99
N VAL A 375 9.78 -0.20 -9.87
CA VAL A 375 10.64 0.86 -10.39
C VAL A 375 10.44 1.07 -11.89
N SER A 376 10.43 -0.02 -12.66
CA SER A 376 10.23 0.03 -14.11
C SER A 376 8.86 0.60 -14.48
N SER A 377 7.80 0.21 -13.78
CA SER A 377 6.43 0.70 -14.02
C SER A 377 6.29 2.18 -13.71
N TYR A 378 6.81 2.65 -12.56
CA TYR A 378 6.78 4.08 -12.21
C TYR A 378 7.58 4.93 -13.20
N THR A 379 8.69 4.43 -13.72
CA THR A 379 9.47 5.11 -14.76
C THR A 379 8.65 5.31 -16.03
N VAL A 380 8.02 4.24 -16.53
CA VAL A 380 7.15 4.32 -17.71
C VAL A 380 5.94 5.23 -17.47
N PHE A 381 5.42 5.26 -16.23
CA PHE A 381 4.37 6.20 -15.81
C PHE A 381 4.84 7.66 -15.91
N CYS A 382 6.01 7.99 -15.36
CA CYS A 382 6.59 9.33 -15.43
C CYS A 382 6.88 9.77 -16.89
N PHE A 383 7.10 8.80 -17.79
CA PHE A 383 7.26 9.08 -19.21
C PHE A 383 5.94 9.39 -19.95
N GLY A 384 4.79 9.38 -19.22
CA GLY A 384 3.48 9.76 -19.74
C GLY A 384 2.69 8.61 -20.38
N HIS A 385 3.16 7.36 -20.26
CA HIS A 385 2.53 6.20 -20.90
C HIS A 385 1.49 5.50 -19.99
N GLN A 386 0.59 6.27 -19.34
CA GLN A 386 -0.36 5.79 -18.34
C GLN A 386 -1.25 4.64 -18.86
N ARG A 387 -1.85 4.79 -20.07
CA ARG A 387 -2.70 3.74 -20.66
C ARG A 387 -1.95 2.44 -20.89
N ARG A 388 -0.70 2.54 -21.35
CA ARG A 388 0.15 1.37 -21.58
C ARG A 388 0.41 0.62 -20.28
N ILE A 389 0.72 1.33 -19.18
CA ILE A 389 0.96 0.71 -17.88
C ILE A 389 -0.29 0.01 -17.37
N SER A 390 -1.46 0.65 -17.45
CA SER A 390 -2.72 0.04 -17.02
C SER A 390 -2.99 -1.27 -17.77
N LEU A 391 -2.77 -1.31 -19.08
CA LEU A 391 -2.91 -2.51 -19.88
C LEU A 391 -1.85 -3.57 -19.58
N THR A 392 -0.58 -3.17 -19.41
CA THR A 392 0.50 -4.10 -19.05
C THR A 392 0.25 -4.71 -17.66
N ASN A 393 -0.17 -3.91 -16.68
CA ASN A 393 -0.50 -4.40 -15.36
C ASN A 393 -1.72 -5.33 -15.36
N LEU A 394 -2.72 -5.03 -16.21
CA LEU A 394 -3.88 -5.91 -16.36
C LEU A 394 -3.48 -7.26 -16.97
N ALA A 395 -2.65 -7.25 -18.00
CA ALA A 395 -2.12 -8.48 -18.61
C ALA A 395 -1.26 -9.27 -17.60
N ASP A 396 -0.39 -8.59 -16.83
CA ASP A 396 0.35 -9.20 -15.71
C ASP A 396 -0.60 -9.84 -14.69
N GLY A 397 -1.63 -9.11 -14.26
CA GLY A 397 -2.62 -9.62 -13.30
C GLY A 397 -3.34 -10.87 -13.80
N LEU A 398 -3.73 -10.91 -15.08
CA LEU A 398 -4.38 -12.07 -15.69
C LEU A 398 -3.41 -13.26 -15.78
N VAL A 399 -2.17 -13.04 -16.22
CA VAL A 399 -1.13 -14.09 -16.24
C VAL A 399 -0.80 -14.55 -14.83
N THR A 400 -0.70 -13.63 -13.85
CA THR A 400 -0.53 -13.97 -12.43
C THR A 400 -1.65 -14.89 -11.94
N ALA A 401 -2.91 -14.52 -12.16
CA ALA A 401 -4.05 -15.35 -11.75
C ALA A 401 -4.05 -16.73 -12.41
N GLY A 402 -3.85 -16.80 -13.73
CA GLY A 402 -3.76 -18.06 -14.47
C GLY A 402 -2.59 -18.93 -14.01
N SER A 403 -1.40 -18.34 -13.88
CA SER A 403 -0.20 -19.04 -13.39
C SER A 403 -0.35 -19.50 -11.95
N THR A 404 -1.00 -18.70 -11.09
CA THR A 404 -1.28 -19.09 -9.70
C THR A 404 -2.11 -20.35 -9.65
N ILE A 405 -3.15 -20.50 -10.49
CA ILE A 405 -3.95 -21.74 -10.57
C ILE A 405 -3.07 -22.92 -10.97
N VAL A 406 -2.35 -22.82 -12.08
CA VAL A 406 -1.53 -23.91 -12.60
C VAL A 406 -0.41 -24.30 -11.64
N LEU A 407 0.35 -23.32 -11.15
CA LEU A 407 1.49 -23.58 -10.27
C LEU A 407 1.04 -24.05 -8.88
N SER A 408 -0.13 -23.63 -8.39
CA SER A 408 -0.69 -24.17 -7.15
C SER A 408 -1.00 -25.65 -7.26
N LEU A 409 -1.56 -26.09 -8.39
CA LEU A 409 -1.86 -27.50 -8.62
C LEU A 409 -0.60 -28.35 -8.75
N LEU A 410 0.50 -27.79 -9.30
CA LEU A 410 1.76 -28.51 -9.51
C LEU A 410 2.67 -28.51 -8.28
N PHE A 411 2.77 -27.40 -7.58
CA PHE A 411 3.77 -27.17 -6.52
C PHE A 411 3.16 -26.87 -5.13
N GLY A 412 1.85 -26.97 -5.00
CA GLY A 412 1.19 -26.68 -3.71
C GLY A 412 1.22 -25.21 -3.31
N LEU A 413 1.28 -24.92 -2.00
CA LEU A 413 1.29 -23.57 -1.46
C LEU A 413 2.43 -22.67 -1.99
N PRO A 414 3.67 -23.13 -2.18
CA PRO A 414 4.70 -22.33 -2.85
C PRO A 414 4.33 -21.91 -4.27
N GLY A 415 3.62 -22.78 -5.02
CA GLY A 415 3.13 -22.48 -6.36
C GLY A 415 2.14 -21.31 -6.37
N THR A 416 1.36 -21.14 -5.31
CA THR A 416 0.43 -20.02 -5.16
C THR A 416 1.18 -18.66 -5.20
N ALA A 417 2.30 -18.56 -4.49
CA ALA A 417 3.12 -17.35 -4.51
C ALA A 417 3.94 -17.20 -5.81
N ALA A 418 4.32 -18.32 -6.45
CA ALA A 418 5.10 -18.33 -7.69
C ALA A 418 4.34 -17.76 -8.89
N GLY A 419 3.01 -17.81 -8.89
CA GLY A 419 2.17 -17.23 -9.96
C GLY A 419 2.45 -15.75 -10.18
N SER A 420 2.67 -15.00 -9.11
CA SER A 420 3.01 -13.58 -9.18
C SER A 420 4.39 -13.33 -9.82
N ILE A 421 5.36 -14.24 -9.64
CA ILE A 421 6.66 -14.20 -10.32
C ILE A 421 6.48 -14.38 -11.82
N ALA A 422 5.64 -15.35 -12.23
CA ALA A 422 5.38 -15.61 -13.64
C ALA A 422 4.79 -14.38 -14.35
N GLY A 423 3.76 -13.73 -13.77
CA GLY A 423 3.18 -12.51 -14.32
C GLY A 423 4.21 -11.39 -14.47
N ALA A 424 5.00 -11.14 -13.45
CA ALA A 424 6.05 -10.13 -13.48
C ALA A 424 7.12 -10.39 -14.54
N CYS A 425 7.64 -11.63 -14.61
CA CYS A 425 8.74 -12.00 -15.52
C CYS A 425 8.29 -12.13 -16.97
N LEU A 426 7.08 -12.61 -17.22
CA LEU A 426 6.57 -12.83 -18.58
C LEU A 426 5.95 -11.57 -19.20
N VAL A 427 5.40 -10.67 -18.39
CA VAL A 427 4.65 -9.51 -18.87
C VAL A 427 5.26 -8.19 -18.43
N SER A 428 5.21 -7.88 -17.12
CA SER A 428 5.52 -6.52 -16.67
C SER A 428 6.97 -6.13 -16.90
N LEU A 429 7.94 -6.96 -16.52
CA LEU A 429 9.37 -6.66 -16.72
C LEU A 429 9.74 -6.48 -18.19
N PRO A 430 9.48 -7.46 -19.09
CA PRO A 430 9.87 -7.29 -20.50
C PRO A 430 9.17 -6.12 -21.17
N CYS A 431 7.85 -5.94 -20.93
CA CYS A 431 7.10 -4.83 -21.53
C CYS A 431 7.62 -3.45 -21.08
N ASN A 432 7.95 -3.31 -19.79
CA ASN A 432 8.44 -2.04 -19.24
C ASN A 432 9.89 -1.79 -19.66
N LEU A 433 10.78 -2.79 -19.61
CA LEU A 433 12.18 -2.64 -20.02
C LEU A 433 12.32 -2.30 -21.49
N VAL A 434 11.53 -2.97 -22.38
CA VAL A 434 11.48 -2.63 -23.82
C VAL A 434 11.05 -1.17 -24.01
N LYS A 435 10.07 -0.69 -23.24
CA LYS A 435 9.61 0.69 -23.37
C LYS A 435 10.66 1.70 -22.89
N ILE A 436 11.27 1.46 -21.73
CA ILE A 436 12.34 2.31 -21.18
C ILE A 436 13.53 2.36 -22.15
N SER A 437 13.92 1.19 -22.68
CA SER A 437 15.00 1.06 -23.68
C SER A 437 14.75 1.94 -24.92
N ARG A 438 13.53 1.93 -25.45
CA ARG A 438 13.15 2.76 -26.60
C ARG A 438 13.06 4.25 -26.27
N ASP A 439 12.59 4.62 -25.08
CA ASP A 439 12.42 6.02 -24.68
C ASP A 439 13.75 6.70 -24.33
N LEU A 440 14.75 5.93 -23.90
CA LEU A 440 16.07 6.40 -23.53
C LEU A 440 17.13 6.15 -24.62
N ASP A 441 16.77 5.39 -25.66
CA ASP A 441 17.68 4.96 -26.74
C ASP A 441 18.89 4.16 -26.20
N ILE A 442 18.64 3.22 -25.26
CA ILE A 442 19.65 2.39 -24.63
C ILE A 442 19.32 0.92 -24.90
N PRO A 443 20.29 0.07 -25.29
CA PRO A 443 20.06 -1.36 -25.49
C PRO A 443 19.52 -2.05 -24.21
N ILE A 444 18.53 -2.93 -24.35
CA ILE A 444 17.89 -3.63 -23.23
C ILE A 444 18.91 -4.40 -22.38
N GLY A 445 19.88 -5.04 -23.03
CA GLY A 445 20.94 -5.79 -22.33
C GLY A 445 21.81 -4.90 -21.44
N GLN A 446 22.14 -3.69 -21.89
CA GLN A 446 22.87 -2.71 -21.10
C GLN A 446 21.99 -2.19 -19.95
N LEU A 447 20.74 -1.85 -20.23
CA LEU A 447 19.78 -1.41 -19.22
C LEU A 447 19.64 -2.44 -18.09
N ALA A 448 19.39 -3.70 -18.42
CA ALA A 448 19.25 -4.79 -17.44
C ALA A 448 20.55 -5.02 -16.65
N LYS A 449 21.71 -4.97 -17.34
CA LYS A 449 23.03 -5.12 -16.71
C LYS A 449 23.30 -4.01 -15.71
N ASP A 450 23.10 -2.76 -16.06
CA ASP A 450 23.38 -1.61 -15.20
C ASP A 450 22.38 -1.52 -14.02
N MET A 451 21.14 -1.95 -14.22
CA MET A 451 20.13 -1.99 -13.16
C MET A 451 20.38 -3.09 -12.12
N VAL A 452 20.86 -4.27 -12.54
CA VAL A 452 20.80 -5.48 -11.70
C VAL A 452 22.18 -6.09 -11.42
N PHE A 453 23.07 -6.16 -12.40
CA PHE A 453 24.28 -7.00 -12.33
C PHE A 453 25.22 -6.61 -11.17
N SER A 454 25.46 -5.32 -10.96
CA SER A 454 26.34 -4.85 -9.89
C SER A 454 25.86 -5.20 -8.49
N TRP A 455 24.56 -5.32 -8.31
CA TRP A 455 23.90 -5.76 -7.08
C TRP A 455 23.81 -7.29 -6.99
N ALA A 456 23.42 -7.96 -8.07
CA ALA A 456 23.01 -9.37 -8.08
C ALA A 456 24.10 -10.33 -7.60
N TRP A 457 25.34 -10.18 -8.06
CA TRP A 457 26.42 -11.09 -7.67
C TRP A 457 26.79 -10.94 -6.17
N ARG A 458 26.76 -9.70 -5.63
CA ARG A 458 26.98 -9.44 -4.21
C ARG A 458 25.85 -9.98 -3.37
N PHE A 459 24.62 -9.75 -3.85
CA PHE A 459 23.43 -10.31 -3.23
C PHE A 459 23.49 -11.83 -3.19
N ALA A 460 23.82 -12.49 -4.30
CA ALA A 460 23.93 -13.94 -4.37
C ALA A 460 24.95 -14.51 -3.38
N LEU A 461 26.07 -13.82 -3.19
CA LEU A 461 27.11 -14.21 -2.22
C LEU A 461 26.56 -14.16 -0.77
N VAL A 462 25.95 -13.04 -0.37
CA VAL A 462 25.42 -12.91 1.00
C VAL A 462 24.20 -13.80 1.20
N ALA A 463 23.28 -13.84 0.22
CA ALA A 463 22.09 -14.70 0.27
C ALA A 463 22.47 -16.19 0.36
N GLY A 464 23.48 -16.63 -0.39
CA GLY A 464 24.04 -17.99 -0.29
C GLY A 464 24.52 -18.30 1.12
N GLY A 465 25.30 -17.40 1.74
CA GLY A 465 25.73 -17.52 3.13
C GLY A 465 24.55 -17.57 4.12
N CYS A 466 23.54 -16.71 3.94
CA CYS A 466 22.33 -16.71 4.77
C CYS A 466 21.50 -18.00 4.62
N LEU A 467 21.42 -18.54 3.40
CA LEU A 467 20.73 -19.82 3.14
C LEU A 467 21.46 -21.00 3.81
N LEU A 468 22.79 -21.03 3.77
CA LEU A 468 23.58 -22.04 4.47
C LEU A 468 23.40 -21.90 6.00
N LEU A 469 23.46 -20.68 6.51
CA LEU A 469 23.20 -20.40 7.92
C LEU A 469 21.81 -20.87 8.35
N ALA A 470 20.76 -20.52 7.59
CA ALA A 470 19.37 -20.91 7.89
C ALA A 470 19.13 -22.43 7.86
N ARG A 471 19.95 -23.19 7.11
CA ARG A 471 19.90 -24.65 7.10
C ARG A 471 20.54 -25.29 8.32
N GLN A 472 21.59 -24.68 8.88
CA GLN A 472 22.39 -25.26 9.94
C GLN A 472 22.01 -24.74 11.32
N TRP A 473 21.42 -23.58 11.40
CA TRP A 473 21.16 -22.89 12.65
C TRP A 473 19.83 -22.12 12.63
N SER A 474 19.13 -22.15 13.75
CA SER A 474 17.91 -21.39 14.00
C SER A 474 18.04 -20.63 15.32
N PRO A 475 17.60 -19.38 15.42
CA PRO A 475 17.59 -18.65 16.67
C PRO A 475 16.81 -19.41 17.77
N SER A 476 17.33 -19.43 18.99
CA SER A 476 16.68 -20.07 20.14
C SER A 476 15.89 -19.08 21.00
N SER A 477 16.12 -17.77 20.82
CA SER A 477 15.52 -16.72 21.65
C SER A 477 15.42 -15.40 20.88
N LEU A 478 14.57 -14.47 21.38
CA LEU A 478 14.43 -13.14 20.80
C LEU A 478 15.77 -12.36 20.75
N PRO A 479 16.60 -12.33 21.80
CA PRO A 479 17.92 -11.70 21.70
C PRO A 479 18.83 -12.35 20.64
N ALA A 480 18.80 -13.67 20.48
CA ALA A 480 19.58 -14.37 19.46
C ALA A 480 19.09 -14.03 18.05
N ALA A 481 17.77 -13.96 17.84
CA ALA A 481 17.19 -13.52 16.57
C ALA A 481 17.53 -12.06 16.25
N ALA A 482 17.48 -11.17 17.23
CA ALA A 482 17.90 -9.78 17.07
C ALA A 482 19.40 -9.68 16.75
N ALA A 483 20.26 -10.40 17.48
CA ALA A 483 21.70 -10.40 17.27
C ALA A 483 22.08 -10.89 15.87
N VAL A 484 21.48 -12.00 15.39
CA VAL A 484 21.75 -12.50 14.04
C VAL A 484 21.21 -11.57 12.96
N SER A 485 20.04 -10.95 13.18
CA SER A 485 19.50 -9.95 12.26
C SER A 485 20.43 -8.76 12.12
N VAL A 486 20.99 -8.25 13.22
CA VAL A 486 21.97 -7.17 13.23
C VAL A 486 23.27 -7.62 12.53
N ALA A 487 23.78 -8.81 12.84
CA ALA A 487 24.98 -9.35 12.21
C ALA A 487 24.84 -9.49 10.69
N VAL A 488 23.72 -10.08 10.23
CA VAL A 488 23.39 -10.20 8.80
C VAL A 488 23.27 -8.82 8.16
N THR A 489 22.65 -7.86 8.83
CA THR A 489 22.51 -6.46 8.35
C THR A 489 23.89 -5.82 8.18
N ILE A 490 24.78 -5.94 9.16
CA ILE A 490 26.15 -5.39 9.09
C ILE A 490 26.92 -6.02 7.94
N VAL A 491 26.90 -7.35 7.81
CA VAL A 491 27.59 -8.07 6.72
C VAL A 491 27.03 -7.64 5.36
N TYR A 492 25.69 -7.58 5.23
CA TYR A 492 25.04 -7.14 4.00
C TYR A 492 25.44 -5.72 3.62
N ILE A 493 25.35 -4.77 4.56
CA ILE A 493 25.75 -3.38 4.34
C ILE A 493 27.22 -3.30 3.95
N ALA A 494 28.11 -4.00 4.64
CA ALA A 494 29.55 -4.01 4.32
C ALA A 494 29.84 -4.48 2.89
N VAL A 495 29.19 -5.57 2.44
CA VAL A 495 29.33 -6.11 1.08
C VAL A 495 28.69 -5.20 0.03
N MET A 496 27.57 -4.53 0.36
CA MET A 496 26.87 -3.63 -0.57
C MET A 496 27.43 -2.21 -0.59
N LEU A 497 28.19 -1.79 0.43
CA LEU A 497 28.73 -0.43 0.55
C LEU A 497 29.48 0.04 -0.70
N PRO A 498 30.37 -0.76 -1.34
CA PRO A 498 31.02 -0.34 -2.57
C PRO A 498 30.06 -0.08 -3.72
N ASN A 499 28.92 -0.80 -3.78
CA ASN A 499 27.89 -0.59 -4.80
C ASN A 499 27.06 0.67 -4.51
N VAL A 500 26.71 0.90 -3.25
CA VAL A 500 25.93 2.06 -2.81
C VAL A 500 26.72 3.36 -2.96
N LEU A 501 28.04 3.33 -2.77
CA LEU A 501 28.90 4.51 -2.90
C LEU A 501 29.39 4.77 -4.32
N ARG A 502 29.18 3.85 -5.28
CA ARG A 502 29.52 4.08 -6.69
C ARG A 502 28.41 4.84 -7.42
N ALA A 503 28.76 5.55 -8.48
CA ALA A 503 27.79 6.14 -9.38
C ALA A 503 26.97 5.03 -10.06
N PRO A 504 25.66 5.27 -10.33
CA PRO A 504 24.92 6.51 -10.10
C PRO A 504 24.33 6.69 -8.69
N LEU A 505 24.13 5.63 -7.90
CA LEU A 505 23.52 5.74 -6.57
C LEU A 505 24.37 6.59 -5.61
N GLY A 506 25.69 6.44 -5.65
CA GLY A 506 26.62 7.18 -4.79
C GLY A 506 26.56 8.70 -4.94
N SER A 507 26.19 9.22 -6.11
CA SER A 507 26.00 10.65 -6.31
C SER A 507 24.87 11.26 -5.47
N TYR A 508 23.89 10.46 -5.10
CA TYR A 508 22.76 10.85 -4.24
C TYR A 508 23.05 10.54 -2.76
N VAL A 509 23.68 9.41 -2.46
CA VAL A 509 23.91 8.94 -1.08
C VAL A 509 25.05 9.69 -0.38
N ARG A 510 26.16 9.99 -1.08
CA ARG A 510 27.31 10.70 -0.48
C ARG A 510 26.98 12.07 0.10
N PRO A 511 26.21 12.95 -0.57
CA PRO A 511 25.81 14.24 0.00
C PRO A 511 24.91 14.07 1.25
N MET A 512 24.02 13.08 1.25
CA MET A 512 23.17 12.79 2.39
C MET A 512 23.98 12.33 3.60
N LEU A 513 24.94 11.42 3.40
CA LEU A 513 25.84 10.97 4.46
C LEU A 513 26.70 12.14 4.99
N ALA A 514 27.24 12.96 4.09
CA ALA A 514 28.02 14.13 4.49
C ALA A 514 27.22 15.13 5.30
N SER A 515 25.94 15.36 4.96
CA SER A 515 25.05 16.23 5.72
C SER A 515 24.71 15.67 7.11
N PHE A 516 24.58 14.35 7.21
CA PHE A 516 24.29 13.66 8.47
C PHE A 516 25.49 13.70 9.44
N TRP A 517 26.74 13.64 8.92
CA TRP A 517 27.95 13.70 9.74
C TRP A 517 28.40 15.11 10.14
N LYS A 518 27.94 16.16 9.44
CA LYS A 518 28.29 17.56 9.77
C LYS A 518 28.03 17.96 11.23
N PRO A 519 26.88 17.65 11.84
CA PRO A 519 26.64 18.01 13.26
C PRO A 519 27.55 17.23 14.23
N PHE A 520 27.91 15.99 13.91
CA PHE A 520 28.82 15.18 14.74
C PHE A 520 30.28 15.66 14.61
N ALA A 521 30.70 16.03 13.40
CA ALA A 521 32.02 16.63 13.18
C ALA A 521 32.15 17.99 13.89
N ALA A 522 31.10 18.81 13.89
CA ALA A 522 31.06 20.07 14.62
C ALA A 522 31.11 19.89 16.16
N LEU A 523 30.52 18.80 16.68
CA LEU A 523 30.62 18.44 18.09
C LEU A 523 32.03 17.95 18.48
N ALA A 524 32.67 17.20 17.58
CA ALA A 524 34.04 16.70 17.80
C ALA A 524 35.13 17.79 17.71
N MET A 525 34.85 18.91 17.04
CA MET A 525 35.76 20.07 16.89
C MET A 525 35.52 21.19 17.91
N ARG A 526 34.67 21.01 18.92
CA ARG A 526 34.59 22.01 20.01
C ARG A 526 35.89 22.00 20.81
N PRO A 527 36.61 23.14 20.89
CA PRO A 527 37.80 23.21 21.71
C PRO A 527 37.41 22.93 23.17
N ARG A 528 38.19 22.06 23.82
CA ARG A 528 38.05 21.88 25.28
C ARG A 528 38.18 23.24 25.93
N PRO A 529 37.30 23.59 26.88
CA PRO A 529 37.51 24.80 27.68
C PRO A 529 38.87 24.67 28.34
N SER A 530 39.72 25.66 28.12
CA SER A 530 40.98 25.81 28.83
C SER A 530 40.68 25.99 30.31
N GLU A 531 41.07 25.02 31.13
CA GLU A 531 41.18 25.18 32.58
C GLU A 531 42.23 26.23 32.95
#